data_6b7ae6c73c649bf66c0bc23311578ec4
#
_entry.id   6b7ae6c73c649bf66c0bc23311578ec4
#
_cell.length_a   1.000
_cell.length_b   1.000
_cell.length_c   1.000
_cell.angle_alpha   90.00
_cell.angle_beta   90.00
_cell.angle_gamma   90.00
#
_symmetry.space_group_name_H-M   'P 1'
#
loop_
_entity.id
_entity.type
_entity.pdbx_description
1 polymer ?
#
loop_
_entity_poly.entity_id
_entity_poly.type
_entity_poly.pdbx_seq_one_letter_code
_entity_poly.pdbx_strand_id
1 'polypeptide(L)'
;MPMHAAVCCLASRGGGVQDSWRDYRATLHTLQAARSLGAAHFVLLSAVCVQNPLLEFQRAKLKFEDKLAAKAARDPAFTYSVVRPTAFFKSQGGQVETVKKGNPYVMFGDGKFCACKPICEEDLASFIADCIFDQEKANKVLPIGGTGKALTPLDQGEMLFRLPGREPRFIKVPIRIMDGVIWVIDGLAKVFPGLEDAAEFGKIGRYYASESTLVLDPETGEYSDEKTPSYGTDTLEQFFD
;
A
#
# COMPACT_ATOMS: atom_id res chain seq x y z
N MET A 1 14.33 31.05 2.22
CA MET A 1 15.16 30.02 1.56
C MET A 1 14.29 29.35 0.51
N PRO A 2 14.67 29.22 -0.75
CA PRO A 2 13.86 28.53 -1.73
C PRO A 2 13.77 27.04 -1.38
N MET A 3 12.60 26.46 -1.60
CA MET A 3 12.37 25.02 -1.42
C MET A 3 12.95 24.26 -2.63
N HIS A 4 13.79 23.24 -2.41
CA HIS A 4 14.36 22.47 -3.53
C HIS A 4 13.49 21.26 -3.87
N ALA A 5 12.94 20.58 -2.87
CA ALA A 5 12.09 19.41 -3.03
C ALA A 5 10.94 19.42 -2.03
N ALA A 6 9.88 18.70 -2.34
CA ALA A 6 8.77 18.45 -1.45
C ALA A 6 8.44 16.95 -1.42
N VAL A 7 8.18 16.41 -0.24
CA VAL A 7 7.73 15.04 -0.04
C VAL A 7 6.27 15.05 0.40
N CYS A 8 5.43 14.26 -0.21
CA CYS A 8 4.01 14.15 0.14
C CYS A 8 3.66 12.69 0.50
N CYS A 9 3.33 12.48 1.76
CA CYS A 9 2.88 11.20 2.32
C CYS A 9 1.42 11.25 2.77
N LEU A 10 0.61 12.15 2.18
CA LEU A 10 -0.79 12.32 2.59
C LEU A 10 -1.61 11.08 2.25
N ALA A 11 -2.34 10.59 3.24
CA ALA A 11 -3.36 9.57 3.10
C ALA A 11 -4.34 9.66 4.28
N SER A 12 -5.64 9.54 4.01
CA SER A 12 -6.66 9.37 5.03
C SER A 12 -6.63 7.94 5.60
N ARG A 13 -7.12 7.78 6.82
CA ARG A 13 -7.19 6.47 7.49
C ARG A 13 -8.33 5.60 6.98
N GLY A 14 -9.43 6.21 6.56
CA GLY A 14 -10.67 5.51 6.22
C GLY A 14 -10.64 4.86 4.84
N GLY A 15 -9.94 5.46 3.87
CA GLY A 15 -9.92 4.97 2.48
C GLY A 15 -11.27 5.00 1.77
N GLY A 16 -12.30 5.65 2.36
CA GLY A 16 -13.60 5.83 1.76
C GLY A 16 -13.56 6.65 0.47
N VAL A 17 -14.66 6.65 -0.26
CA VAL A 17 -14.77 7.36 -1.56
C VAL A 17 -14.44 8.83 -1.42
N GLN A 18 -15.09 9.51 -0.46
CA GLN A 18 -14.89 10.95 -0.25
C GLN A 18 -13.49 11.28 0.23
N ASP A 19 -12.94 10.46 1.14
CA ASP A 19 -11.59 10.64 1.67
C ASP A 19 -10.53 10.48 0.57
N SER A 20 -10.68 9.49 -0.29
CA SER A 20 -9.78 9.25 -1.43
C SER A 20 -9.67 10.48 -2.35
N TRP A 21 -10.80 11.13 -2.64
CA TRP A 21 -10.81 12.34 -3.47
C TRP A 21 -10.41 13.62 -2.72
N ARG A 22 -10.56 13.66 -1.38
CA ARG A 22 -9.95 14.71 -0.53
C ARG A 22 -8.44 14.61 -0.53
N ASP A 23 -7.89 13.41 -0.38
CA ASP A 23 -6.45 13.14 -0.44
C ASP A 23 -5.86 13.58 -1.77
N TYR A 24 -6.52 13.24 -2.89
CA TYR A 24 -6.12 13.72 -4.21
C TYR A 24 -6.05 15.24 -4.28
N ARG A 25 -7.09 15.95 -3.78
CA ARG A 25 -7.12 17.43 -3.80
C ARG A 25 -6.07 18.03 -2.88
N ALA A 26 -5.90 17.47 -1.67
CA ALA A 26 -4.88 17.92 -0.72
C ALA A 26 -3.47 17.75 -1.30
N THR A 27 -3.19 16.61 -1.91
CA THR A 27 -1.90 16.35 -2.59
C THR A 27 -1.68 17.31 -3.77
N LEU A 28 -2.73 17.62 -4.53
CA LEU A 28 -2.65 18.60 -5.61
C LEU A 28 -2.32 20.01 -5.08
N HIS A 29 -2.95 20.46 -4.00
CA HIS A 29 -2.65 21.75 -3.36
C HIS A 29 -1.22 21.75 -2.79
N THR A 30 -0.76 20.63 -2.23
CA THR A 30 0.63 20.48 -1.76
C THR A 30 1.62 20.67 -2.90
N LEU A 31 1.37 20.05 -4.06
CA LEU A 31 2.20 20.22 -5.25
C LEU A 31 2.21 21.70 -5.72
N GLN A 32 1.05 22.35 -5.76
CA GLN A 32 0.94 23.75 -6.17
C GLN A 32 1.70 24.68 -5.22
N ALA A 33 1.53 24.49 -3.89
CA ALA A 33 2.25 25.26 -2.88
C ALA A 33 3.75 25.03 -2.94
N ALA A 34 4.20 23.76 -3.05
CA ALA A 34 5.61 23.44 -3.20
C ALA A 34 6.25 24.14 -4.43
N ARG A 35 5.56 24.11 -5.56
CA ARG A 35 6.02 24.79 -6.78
C ARG A 35 6.07 26.31 -6.63
N SER A 36 5.09 26.94 -5.97
CA SER A 36 5.11 28.39 -5.71
C SER A 36 6.27 28.82 -4.78
N LEU A 37 6.77 27.89 -3.96
CA LEU A 37 7.93 28.08 -3.09
C LEU A 37 9.27 27.68 -3.76
N GLY A 38 9.25 27.29 -5.03
CA GLY A 38 10.44 27.00 -5.82
C GLY A 38 10.86 25.54 -5.89
N ALA A 39 10.05 24.60 -5.35
CA ALA A 39 10.42 23.17 -5.40
C ALA A 39 10.56 22.70 -6.86
N ALA A 40 11.72 22.17 -7.21
CA ALA A 40 12.01 21.58 -8.51
C ALA A 40 11.76 20.07 -8.57
N HIS A 41 11.67 19.42 -7.41
CA HIS A 41 11.43 17.98 -7.31
C HIS A 41 10.25 17.67 -6.37
N PHE A 42 9.44 16.64 -6.70
CA PHE A 42 8.31 16.22 -5.88
C PHE A 42 8.34 14.70 -5.67
N VAL A 43 8.45 14.26 -4.43
CA VAL A 43 8.39 12.84 -4.07
C VAL A 43 7.00 12.52 -3.55
N LEU A 44 6.34 11.56 -4.20
CA LEU A 44 5.01 11.07 -3.82
C LEU A 44 5.09 9.69 -3.20
N LEU A 45 4.55 9.53 -1.99
CA LEU A 45 4.27 8.22 -1.43
C LEU A 45 2.92 7.71 -1.98
N SER A 46 3.00 6.78 -2.93
CA SER A 46 1.86 6.08 -3.51
C SER A 46 1.70 4.69 -2.88
N ALA A 47 1.33 3.67 -3.65
CA ALA A 47 1.23 2.29 -3.21
C ALA A 47 1.37 1.33 -4.40
N VAL A 48 1.95 0.15 -4.23
CA VAL A 48 2.08 -0.83 -5.31
C VAL A 48 0.73 -1.31 -5.84
N CYS A 49 -0.28 -1.36 -4.98
CA CYS A 49 -1.62 -1.83 -5.34
C CYS A 49 -2.36 -0.97 -6.38
N VAL A 50 -1.86 0.23 -6.71
CA VAL A 50 -2.46 1.07 -7.76
C VAL A 50 -2.24 0.52 -9.17
N GLN A 51 -1.37 -0.47 -9.36
CA GLN A 51 -1.14 -1.12 -10.65
C GLN A 51 -2.36 -1.94 -11.13
N ASN A 52 -3.26 -2.34 -10.21
CA ASN A 52 -4.57 -2.95 -10.49
C ASN A 52 -5.67 -2.17 -9.74
N PRO A 53 -6.16 -1.02 -10.29
CA PRO A 53 -6.96 -0.06 -9.56
C PRO A 53 -8.44 -0.45 -9.49
N LEU A 54 -8.80 -1.30 -8.55
CA LEU A 54 -10.16 -1.74 -8.29
C LEU A 54 -10.90 -0.82 -7.30
N LEU A 55 -10.17 -0.02 -6.50
CA LEU A 55 -10.67 0.80 -5.39
C LEU A 55 -10.53 2.30 -5.68
N GLU A 56 -11.36 3.13 -5.04
CA GLU A 56 -11.36 4.57 -5.29
C GLU A 56 -10.04 5.24 -4.88
N PHE A 57 -9.42 4.85 -3.77
CA PHE A 57 -8.13 5.42 -3.37
C PHE A 57 -7.01 5.10 -4.36
N GLN A 58 -7.05 3.91 -5.00
CA GLN A 58 -6.09 3.53 -6.04
C GLN A 58 -6.25 4.41 -7.27
N ARG A 59 -7.49 4.62 -7.72
CA ARG A 59 -7.81 5.51 -8.85
C ARG A 59 -7.40 6.96 -8.58
N ALA A 60 -7.66 7.44 -7.36
CA ALA A 60 -7.28 8.78 -6.95
C ALA A 60 -5.75 8.99 -6.95
N LYS A 61 -4.99 8.00 -6.43
CA LYS A 61 -3.51 8.01 -6.47
C LYS A 61 -2.98 7.97 -7.90
N LEU A 62 -3.44 7.06 -8.75
CA LEU A 62 -3.04 6.98 -10.16
C LEU A 62 -3.29 8.29 -10.90
N LYS A 63 -4.47 8.88 -10.73
CA LYS A 63 -4.78 10.18 -11.34
C LYS A 63 -3.79 11.27 -10.93
N PHE A 64 -3.25 11.22 -9.73
CA PHE A 64 -2.24 12.16 -9.29
C PHE A 64 -0.87 11.83 -9.87
N GLU A 65 -0.49 10.56 -9.95
CA GLU A 65 0.75 10.13 -10.63
C GLU A 65 0.79 10.59 -12.10
N ASP A 66 -0.32 10.43 -12.82
CA ASP A 66 -0.46 10.91 -14.20
C ASP A 66 -0.25 12.44 -14.31
N LYS A 67 -0.75 13.18 -13.30
CA LYS A 67 -0.52 14.63 -13.25
C LYS A 67 0.95 15.00 -13.02
N LEU A 68 1.67 14.26 -12.20
CA LEU A 68 3.11 14.46 -12.00
C LEU A 68 3.87 14.21 -13.30
N ALA A 69 3.60 13.07 -13.96
CA ALA A 69 4.23 12.72 -15.22
C ALA A 69 3.93 13.74 -16.31
N ALA A 70 2.67 14.15 -16.47
CA ALA A 70 2.26 15.15 -17.45
C ALA A 70 2.87 16.54 -17.17
N LYS A 71 3.10 16.89 -15.89
CA LYS A 71 3.77 18.13 -15.53
C LYS A 71 5.25 18.10 -15.87
N ALA A 72 5.96 17.03 -15.51
CA ALA A 72 7.39 16.88 -15.84
C ALA A 72 7.64 16.86 -17.35
N ALA A 73 6.75 16.27 -18.14
CA ALA A 73 6.83 16.27 -19.59
C ALA A 73 6.71 17.67 -20.21
N ARG A 74 6.08 18.63 -19.50
CA ARG A 74 5.87 20.02 -19.98
C ARG A 74 6.83 21.04 -19.38
N ASP A 75 7.49 20.70 -18.29
CA ASP A 75 8.36 21.58 -17.52
C ASP A 75 9.69 20.87 -17.23
N PRO A 76 10.71 21.06 -18.08
CA PRO A 76 12.02 20.42 -17.88
C PRO A 76 12.73 20.79 -16.57
N ALA A 77 12.30 21.87 -15.91
CA ALA A 77 12.81 22.28 -14.60
C ALA A 77 12.07 21.60 -13.44
N PHE A 78 11.15 20.67 -13.73
CA PHE A 78 10.43 19.91 -12.72
C PHE A 78 10.63 18.42 -12.91
N THR A 79 10.96 17.75 -11.83
CA THR A 79 11.10 16.29 -11.76
C THR A 79 10.24 15.70 -10.64
N TYR A 80 10.03 14.40 -10.65
CA TYR A 80 9.28 13.71 -9.61
C TYR A 80 9.84 12.31 -9.33
N SER A 81 9.53 11.76 -8.17
CA SER A 81 9.67 10.33 -7.87
C SER A 81 8.35 9.83 -7.27
N VAL A 82 7.80 8.75 -7.81
CA VAL A 82 6.63 8.09 -7.26
C VAL A 82 7.09 6.81 -6.58
N VAL A 83 7.04 6.79 -5.26
CA VAL A 83 7.39 5.60 -4.45
C VAL A 83 6.14 4.77 -4.25
N ARG A 84 6.15 3.52 -4.72
CA ARG A 84 5.06 2.55 -4.58
C ARG A 84 5.46 1.42 -3.64
N PRO A 85 5.38 1.62 -2.31
CA PRO A 85 5.68 0.56 -1.36
C PRO A 85 4.66 -0.58 -1.47
N THR A 86 5.11 -1.75 -1.06
CA THR A 86 4.28 -2.92 -0.82
C THR A 86 3.49 -2.75 0.49
N ALA A 87 3.42 -3.75 1.37
CA ALA A 87 2.79 -3.61 2.68
C ALA A 87 3.75 -3.01 3.71
N PHE A 88 3.23 -2.30 4.71
CA PHE A 88 4.00 -1.84 5.87
C PHE A 88 4.00 -2.89 6.98
N PHE A 89 5.06 -2.93 7.80
CA PHE A 89 5.11 -3.83 8.97
C PHE A 89 3.92 -3.63 9.90
N LYS A 90 3.56 -2.40 10.21
CA LYS A 90 2.40 -2.09 11.06
C LYS A 90 1.08 -2.63 10.53
N SER A 91 0.92 -2.69 9.20
CA SER A 91 -0.29 -3.25 8.61
C SER A 91 -0.37 -4.77 8.76
N GLN A 92 0.75 -5.45 8.97
CA GLN A 92 0.83 -6.89 9.23
C GLN A 92 0.67 -7.25 10.72
N GLY A 93 0.78 -6.26 11.61
CA GLY A 93 0.71 -6.46 13.07
C GLY A 93 -0.68 -6.72 13.64
N GLY A 94 -1.75 -6.70 12.83
CA GLY A 94 -3.14 -6.71 13.31
C GLY A 94 -3.55 -7.93 14.15
N GLN A 95 -2.85 -9.07 14.01
CA GLN A 95 -3.15 -10.29 14.76
C GLN A 95 -2.08 -10.69 15.77
N VAL A 96 -1.01 -9.91 15.90
CA VAL A 96 0.11 -10.20 16.82
C VAL A 96 -0.40 -10.40 18.25
N GLU A 97 -1.12 -9.42 18.80
CA GLU A 97 -1.67 -9.49 20.15
C GLU A 97 -2.68 -10.63 20.33
N THR A 98 -3.46 -10.93 19.30
CA THR A 98 -4.42 -12.04 19.33
C THR A 98 -3.71 -13.37 19.46
N VAL A 99 -2.66 -13.58 18.69
CA VAL A 99 -1.85 -14.80 18.73
C VAL A 99 -1.01 -14.85 20.01
N LYS A 100 -0.42 -13.75 20.47
CA LYS A 100 0.31 -13.66 21.75
C LYS A 100 -0.58 -14.07 22.93
N LYS A 101 -1.87 -13.77 22.91
CA LYS A 101 -2.87 -14.21 23.90
C LYS A 101 -3.30 -15.69 23.75
N GLY A 102 -2.77 -16.40 22.79
CA GLY A 102 -3.05 -17.83 22.56
C GLY A 102 -4.28 -18.11 21.69
N ASN A 103 -4.85 -17.10 21.02
CA ASN A 103 -5.95 -17.30 20.09
C ASN A 103 -5.43 -17.75 18.71
N PRO A 104 -6.27 -18.39 17.89
CA PRO A 104 -5.90 -18.80 16.54
C PRO A 104 -5.72 -17.59 15.62
N TYR A 105 -4.84 -17.72 14.62
CA TYR A 105 -4.67 -16.76 13.55
C TYR A 105 -5.80 -16.93 12.52
N VAL A 106 -6.44 -15.84 12.15
CA VAL A 106 -7.55 -15.83 11.18
C VAL A 106 -7.01 -15.48 9.79
N MET A 107 -7.30 -16.30 8.80
CA MET A 107 -6.93 -16.04 7.41
C MET A 107 -8.07 -16.37 6.45
N PHE A 108 -8.05 -15.73 5.29
CA PHE A 108 -9.00 -15.99 4.21
C PHE A 108 -8.48 -17.09 3.29
N GLY A 109 -9.39 -17.99 2.89
CA GLY A 109 -9.03 -19.14 2.07
C GLY A 109 -8.06 -20.08 2.78
N ASP A 110 -7.04 -20.57 2.06
CA ASP A 110 -5.97 -21.41 2.58
C ASP A 110 -4.74 -20.62 3.07
N GLY A 111 -4.76 -19.29 2.91
CA GLY A 111 -3.68 -18.40 3.30
C GLY A 111 -2.45 -18.42 2.39
N LYS A 112 -2.51 -19.08 1.22
CA LYS A 112 -1.39 -19.19 0.27
C LYS A 112 -1.42 -18.19 -0.87
N PHE A 113 -2.54 -17.47 -1.01
CA PHE A 113 -2.71 -16.38 -1.96
C PHE A 113 -2.36 -15.04 -1.31
N CYS A 114 -2.32 -13.97 -2.07
CA CYS A 114 -2.08 -12.60 -1.60
C CYS A 114 -0.75 -12.42 -0.85
N ALA A 115 0.33 -12.76 -1.50
CA ALA A 115 1.67 -12.52 -0.97
C ALA A 115 2.01 -11.02 -0.92
N CYS A 116 2.79 -10.63 0.07
CA CYS A 116 3.37 -9.30 0.21
C CYS A 116 4.85 -9.38 0.59
N LYS A 117 5.59 -8.31 0.31
CA LYS A 117 7.00 -8.15 0.70
C LYS A 117 7.12 -6.95 1.63
N PRO A 118 6.71 -7.09 2.91
CA PRO A 118 6.54 -5.96 3.80
C PRO A 118 7.84 -5.17 3.99
N ILE A 119 7.72 -3.84 4.12
CA ILE A 119 8.84 -2.93 4.40
C ILE A 119 8.60 -2.22 5.72
N CYS A 120 9.66 -2.00 6.50
CA CYS A 120 9.58 -1.22 7.71
C CYS A 120 9.47 0.29 7.35
N GLU A 121 8.86 1.06 8.22
CA GLU A 121 8.61 2.47 7.98
C GLU A 121 9.90 3.29 7.95
N GLU A 122 10.91 2.89 8.72
CA GLU A 122 12.22 3.52 8.79
C GLU A 122 13.02 3.30 7.50
N ASP A 123 13.05 2.08 6.98
CA ASP A 123 13.66 1.76 5.69
C ASP A 123 12.97 2.52 4.55
N LEU A 124 11.63 2.53 4.56
CA LEU A 124 10.87 3.29 3.56
C LEU A 124 11.16 4.79 3.64
N ALA A 125 11.26 5.36 4.85
CA ALA A 125 11.59 6.77 5.03
C ALA A 125 12.99 7.09 4.48
N SER A 126 13.96 6.19 4.70
CA SER A 126 15.31 6.29 4.12
C SER A 126 15.28 6.25 2.60
N PHE A 127 14.52 5.32 2.01
CA PHE A 127 14.36 5.26 0.55
C PHE A 127 13.71 6.54 -0.03
N ILE A 128 12.70 7.08 0.65
CA ILE A 128 12.05 8.35 0.26
C ILE A 128 13.04 9.51 0.35
N ALA A 129 13.89 9.54 1.38
CA ALA A 129 14.94 10.56 1.51
C ALA A 129 15.98 10.46 0.38
N ASP A 130 16.38 9.26 0.00
CA ASP A 130 17.26 9.03 -1.15
C ASP A 130 16.65 9.59 -2.45
N CYS A 131 15.33 9.49 -2.63
CA CYS A 131 14.65 10.03 -3.81
C CYS A 131 14.81 11.56 -3.96
N ILE A 132 15.15 12.28 -2.88
CA ILE A 132 15.36 13.74 -2.95
C ILE A 132 16.70 14.07 -3.62
N PHE A 133 17.71 13.23 -3.44
CA PHE A 133 19.11 13.52 -3.82
C PHE A 133 19.59 12.69 -5.01
N ASP A 134 19.01 11.52 -5.21
CA ASP A 134 19.43 10.58 -6.25
C ASP A 134 18.72 10.86 -7.57
N GLN A 135 19.47 11.42 -8.53
CA GLN A 135 18.97 11.74 -9.87
C GLN A 135 18.52 10.49 -10.66
N GLU A 136 19.07 9.32 -10.33
CA GLU A 136 18.64 8.07 -10.96
C GLU A 136 17.20 7.66 -10.59
N LYS A 137 16.65 8.23 -9.51
CA LYS A 137 15.27 8.02 -9.10
C LYS A 137 14.31 9.08 -9.65
N ALA A 138 14.82 10.09 -10.36
CA ALA A 138 14.01 11.16 -10.91
C ALA A 138 13.19 10.70 -12.14
N ASN A 139 11.94 11.19 -12.23
CA ASN A 139 10.96 10.88 -13.27
C ASN A 139 10.66 9.38 -13.42
N LYS A 140 10.68 8.68 -12.28
CA LYS A 140 10.41 7.24 -12.21
C LYS A 140 9.28 6.90 -11.24
N VAL A 141 8.60 5.80 -11.56
CA VAL A 141 7.74 5.07 -10.65
C VAL A 141 8.58 3.95 -10.05
N LEU A 142 8.67 3.92 -8.72
CA LEU A 142 9.61 3.11 -7.95
C LEU A 142 8.83 2.17 -7.03
N PRO A 143 8.47 0.96 -7.48
CA PRO A 143 7.97 -0.06 -6.57
C PRO A 143 9.08 -0.47 -5.61
N ILE A 144 8.72 -0.72 -4.34
CA ILE A 144 9.68 -1.07 -3.30
C ILE A 144 9.05 -1.95 -2.23
N GLY A 145 9.72 -3.05 -1.87
CA GLY A 145 9.41 -3.91 -0.75
C GLY A 145 10.56 -3.96 0.24
N GLY A 146 10.33 -4.59 1.37
CA GLY A 146 11.35 -4.85 2.37
C GLY A 146 12.28 -5.99 1.99
N THR A 147 13.21 -6.32 2.88
CA THR A 147 14.15 -7.43 2.71
C THR A 147 13.48 -8.80 2.82
N GLY A 148 14.08 -9.80 2.25
CA GLY A 148 13.61 -11.20 2.30
C GLY A 148 12.69 -11.57 1.14
N LYS A 149 12.04 -12.72 1.27
CA LYS A 149 11.06 -13.24 0.31
C LYS A 149 9.67 -12.68 0.59
N ALA A 150 8.82 -12.71 -0.42
CA ALA A 150 7.41 -12.43 -0.23
C ALA A 150 6.77 -13.44 0.74
N LEU A 151 5.90 -12.94 1.60
CA LEU A 151 5.23 -13.69 2.66
C LEU A 151 3.73 -13.77 2.38
N THR A 152 3.18 -14.97 2.44
CA THR A 152 1.73 -15.20 2.41
C THR A 152 1.11 -15.02 3.81
N PRO A 153 -0.21 -14.90 3.95
CA PRO A 153 -0.87 -14.92 5.26
C PRO A 153 -0.57 -16.18 6.08
N LEU A 154 -0.37 -17.33 5.40
CA LEU A 154 0.03 -18.57 6.07
C LEU A 154 1.45 -18.44 6.66
N ASP A 155 2.42 -17.95 5.88
CA ASP A 155 3.80 -17.75 6.35
C ASP A 155 3.86 -16.80 7.55
N GLN A 156 3.08 -15.70 7.51
CA GLN A 156 2.98 -14.73 8.61
C GLN A 156 2.38 -15.36 9.87
N GLY A 157 1.32 -16.15 9.71
CA GLY A 157 0.70 -16.87 10.82
C GLY A 157 1.67 -17.89 11.44
N GLU A 158 2.36 -18.68 10.63
CA GLU A 158 3.37 -19.64 11.10
C GLU A 158 4.52 -18.93 11.86
N MET A 159 4.99 -17.78 11.34
CA MET A 159 5.99 -16.95 11.99
C MET A 159 5.53 -16.51 13.39
N LEU A 160 4.30 -16.01 13.52
CA LEU A 160 3.72 -15.54 14.78
C LEU A 160 3.58 -16.64 15.83
N PHE A 161 3.37 -17.90 15.44
CA PHE A 161 3.34 -19.03 16.37
C PHE A 161 4.74 -19.56 16.70
N ARG A 162 5.67 -19.50 15.74
CA ARG A 162 7.06 -19.96 15.91
C ARG A 162 7.81 -19.14 16.96
N LEU A 163 7.67 -17.80 16.94
CA LEU A 163 8.36 -16.90 17.88
C LEU A 163 8.14 -17.26 19.35
N PRO A 164 6.90 -17.47 19.84
CA PRO A 164 6.65 -17.92 21.20
C PRO A 164 6.76 -19.45 21.38
N GLY A 165 7.21 -20.22 20.39
CA GLY A 165 7.34 -21.68 20.45
C GLY A 165 6.02 -22.41 20.58
N ARG A 166 4.96 -21.94 19.97
CA ARG A 166 3.60 -22.53 20.04
C ARG A 166 3.23 -23.27 18.76
N GLU A 167 2.38 -24.28 18.90
CA GLU A 167 1.78 -24.98 17.76
C GLU A 167 0.83 -24.04 16.99
N PRO A 168 0.96 -23.95 15.64
CA PRO A 168 0.10 -23.12 14.82
C PRO A 168 -1.38 -23.52 14.88
N ARG A 169 -2.25 -22.54 15.10
CA ARG A 169 -3.71 -22.71 15.07
C ARG A 169 -4.33 -21.68 14.15
N PHE A 170 -5.07 -22.14 13.13
CA PHE A 170 -5.65 -21.29 12.10
C PHE A 170 -7.17 -21.41 12.04
N ILE A 171 -7.84 -20.28 11.86
CA ILE A 171 -9.23 -20.22 11.42
C ILE A 171 -9.24 -19.78 9.96
N LYS A 172 -9.75 -20.66 9.08
CA LYS A 172 -9.88 -20.39 7.65
C LYS A 172 -11.28 -19.90 7.35
N VAL A 173 -11.39 -18.65 6.87
CA VAL A 173 -12.65 -18.01 6.51
C VAL A 173 -12.83 -18.03 5.00
N PRO A 174 -13.90 -18.61 4.45
CA PRO A 174 -14.15 -18.56 3.01
C PRO A 174 -14.31 -17.11 2.52
N ILE A 175 -13.57 -16.73 1.48
CA ILE A 175 -13.61 -15.36 0.94
C ILE A 175 -15.00 -14.96 0.44
N ARG A 176 -15.81 -15.93 0.00
CA ARG A 176 -17.19 -15.73 -0.45
C ARG A 176 -18.10 -15.10 0.62
N ILE A 177 -17.77 -15.26 1.90
CA ILE A 177 -18.52 -14.60 2.97
C ILE A 177 -18.36 -13.07 2.85
N MET A 178 -17.17 -12.58 2.54
CA MET A 178 -16.94 -11.16 2.27
C MET A 178 -17.73 -10.69 1.03
N ASP A 179 -17.71 -11.47 -0.04
CA ASP A 179 -18.44 -11.15 -1.25
C ASP A 179 -19.95 -10.96 -0.97
N GLY A 180 -20.54 -11.84 -0.17
CA GLY A 180 -21.94 -11.74 0.25
C GLY A 180 -22.25 -10.50 1.09
N VAL A 181 -21.39 -10.18 2.07
CA VAL A 181 -21.53 -8.99 2.92
C VAL A 181 -21.41 -7.72 2.08
N ILE A 182 -20.40 -7.65 1.21
CA ILE A 182 -20.17 -6.48 0.33
C ILE A 182 -21.36 -6.29 -0.61
N TRP A 183 -21.89 -7.36 -1.21
CA TRP A 183 -23.05 -7.29 -2.09
C TRP A 183 -24.27 -6.68 -1.39
N VAL A 184 -24.54 -7.09 -0.13
CA VAL A 184 -25.64 -6.52 0.67
C VAL A 184 -25.41 -5.04 0.94
N ILE A 185 -24.20 -4.66 1.39
CA ILE A 185 -23.88 -3.26 1.73
C ILE A 185 -23.93 -2.38 0.46
N ASP A 186 -23.39 -2.83 -0.67
CA ASP A 186 -23.46 -2.12 -1.96
C ASP A 186 -24.91 -1.92 -2.42
N GLY A 187 -25.77 -2.94 -2.22
CA GLY A 187 -27.19 -2.82 -2.49
C GLY A 187 -27.87 -1.74 -1.64
N LEU A 188 -27.57 -1.71 -0.35
CA LEU A 188 -28.10 -0.72 0.57
C LEU A 188 -27.51 0.69 0.33
N ALA A 189 -26.26 0.81 -0.05
CA ALA A 189 -25.59 2.08 -0.35
C ALA A 189 -26.26 2.83 -1.52
N LYS A 190 -26.89 2.11 -2.48
CA LYS A 190 -27.66 2.74 -3.55
C LYS A 190 -28.89 3.50 -3.07
N VAL A 191 -29.44 3.10 -1.91
CA VAL A 191 -30.62 3.73 -1.30
C VAL A 191 -30.21 4.68 -0.16
N PHE A 192 -29.13 4.35 0.53
CA PHE A 192 -28.59 5.08 1.68
C PHE A 192 -27.15 5.53 1.42
N PRO A 193 -26.92 6.73 0.84
CA PRO A 193 -25.59 7.21 0.48
C PRO A 193 -24.56 7.22 1.62
N GLY A 194 -25.01 7.29 2.88
CA GLY A 194 -24.12 7.20 4.05
C GLY A 194 -23.42 5.83 4.21
N LEU A 195 -23.80 4.80 3.45
CA LEU A 195 -23.18 3.48 3.47
C LEU A 195 -22.09 3.30 2.39
N GLU A 196 -21.86 4.29 1.53
CA GLU A 196 -20.85 4.20 0.46
C GLU A 196 -19.44 3.94 1.02
N ASP A 197 -19.07 4.64 2.09
CA ASP A 197 -17.76 4.46 2.72
C ASP A 197 -17.63 3.08 3.40
N ALA A 198 -18.73 2.55 3.97
CA ALA A 198 -18.75 1.20 4.55
C ALA A 198 -18.63 0.12 3.46
N ALA A 199 -19.27 0.33 2.30
CA ALA A 199 -19.14 -0.54 1.14
C ALA A 199 -17.70 -0.52 0.61
N GLU A 200 -17.11 0.66 0.44
CA GLU A 200 -15.72 0.80 -0.03
C GLU A 200 -14.73 0.18 0.97
N PHE A 201 -14.92 0.36 2.27
CA PHE A 201 -14.11 -0.29 3.30
C PHE A 201 -14.17 -1.82 3.23
N GLY A 202 -15.36 -2.39 2.98
CA GLY A 202 -15.52 -3.82 2.73
C GLY A 202 -14.74 -4.28 1.50
N LYS A 203 -14.77 -3.52 0.41
CA LYS A 203 -14.02 -3.79 -0.83
C LYS A 203 -12.51 -3.72 -0.59
N ILE A 204 -12.04 -2.77 0.23
CA ILE A 204 -10.62 -2.68 0.62
C ILE A 204 -10.19 -3.95 1.34
N GLY A 205 -10.95 -4.41 2.34
CA GLY A 205 -10.67 -5.66 3.04
C GLY A 205 -10.66 -6.87 2.08
N ARG A 206 -11.63 -6.94 1.17
CA ARG A 206 -11.72 -7.98 0.14
C ARG A 206 -10.53 -7.97 -0.81
N TYR A 207 -10.09 -6.76 -1.23
CA TYR A 207 -8.92 -6.59 -2.08
C TYR A 207 -7.68 -7.19 -1.42
N TYR A 208 -7.35 -6.78 -0.20
CA TYR A 208 -6.17 -7.28 0.51
C TYR A 208 -6.28 -8.76 0.93
N ALA A 209 -7.48 -9.32 0.93
CA ALA A 209 -7.69 -10.76 1.15
C ALA A 209 -7.51 -11.61 -0.12
N SER A 210 -7.38 -11.00 -1.30
CA SER A 210 -7.32 -11.75 -2.58
C SER A 210 -6.22 -11.30 -3.54
N GLU A 211 -5.71 -10.07 -3.38
CA GLU A 211 -4.71 -9.51 -4.29
C GLU A 211 -3.35 -9.44 -3.59
N SER A 212 -2.30 -9.86 -4.29
CA SER A 212 -0.93 -9.69 -3.79
C SER A 212 -0.50 -8.24 -3.88
N THR A 213 0.32 -7.80 -2.93
CA THR A 213 0.95 -6.47 -2.95
C THR A 213 2.41 -6.59 -3.38
N LEU A 214 2.62 -7.19 -4.54
CA LEU A 214 3.90 -7.33 -5.24
C LEU A 214 3.82 -6.61 -6.59
N VAL A 215 4.93 -6.49 -7.28
CA VAL A 215 4.94 -5.97 -8.65
C VAL A 215 4.15 -6.92 -9.55
N LEU A 216 3.19 -6.38 -10.28
CA LEU A 216 2.46 -7.10 -11.32
C LEU A 216 3.31 -7.10 -12.58
N ASP A 217 3.69 -8.26 -13.04
CA ASP A 217 4.47 -8.43 -14.28
C ASP A 217 3.57 -8.14 -15.49
N PRO A 218 3.86 -7.12 -16.29
CA PRO A 218 3.04 -6.77 -17.44
C PRO A 218 3.08 -7.82 -18.57
N GLU A 219 4.09 -8.69 -18.59
CA GLU A 219 4.23 -9.72 -19.63
C GLU A 219 3.39 -10.96 -19.32
N THR A 220 3.31 -11.35 -18.04
CA THR A 220 2.59 -12.55 -17.61
C THR A 220 1.22 -12.25 -17.01
N GLY A 221 1.02 -11.02 -16.49
CA GLY A 221 -0.15 -10.65 -15.70
C GLY A 221 -0.15 -11.24 -14.30
N GLU A 222 0.99 -11.78 -13.82
CA GLU A 222 1.14 -12.39 -12.51
C GLU A 222 1.95 -11.49 -11.56
N TYR A 223 1.69 -11.61 -10.26
CA TYR A 223 2.47 -10.94 -9.22
C TYR A 223 3.81 -11.64 -9.01
N SER A 224 4.91 -10.88 -9.01
CA SER A 224 6.28 -11.40 -8.96
C SER A 224 7.06 -10.89 -7.76
N ASP A 225 7.54 -11.80 -6.91
CA ASP A 225 8.50 -11.49 -5.84
C ASP A 225 9.86 -11.06 -6.41
N GLU A 226 10.32 -11.72 -7.47
CA GLU A 226 11.61 -11.43 -8.11
C GLU A 226 11.66 -10.04 -8.75
N LYS A 227 10.55 -9.60 -9.38
CA LYS A 227 10.41 -8.26 -9.96
C LYS A 227 10.08 -7.19 -8.91
N THR A 228 9.82 -7.57 -7.65
CA THR A 228 9.58 -6.63 -6.55
C THR A 228 10.92 -6.27 -5.89
N PRO A 229 11.44 -5.04 -6.09
CA PRO A 229 12.72 -4.63 -5.52
C PRO A 229 12.68 -4.65 -4.00
N SER A 230 13.81 -4.98 -3.39
CA SER A 230 13.99 -4.97 -1.94
C SER A 230 14.84 -3.79 -1.50
N TYR A 231 14.54 -3.24 -0.33
CA TYR A 231 15.33 -2.18 0.31
C TYR A 231 15.30 -2.33 1.84
N GLY A 232 16.40 -1.94 2.48
CA GLY A 232 16.54 -1.98 3.92
C GLY A 232 17.07 -3.30 4.46
N THR A 233 17.10 -3.40 5.78
CA THR A 233 17.67 -4.54 6.51
C THR A 233 16.73 -5.14 7.53
N ASP A 234 15.70 -4.40 7.93
CA ASP A 234 14.76 -4.85 8.95
C ASP A 234 13.85 -5.94 8.43
N THR A 235 13.54 -6.91 9.28
CA THR A 235 12.68 -8.03 8.93
C THR A 235 11.35 -7.99 9.69
N LEU A 236 10.29 -8.52 9.07
CA LEU A 236 8.99 -8.62 9.72
C LEU A 236 9.04 -9.49 10.99
N GLU A 237 9.93 -10.48 11.03
CA GLU A 237 10.14 -11.34 12.19
C GLU A 237 10.66 -10.54 13.38
N GLN A 238 11.64 -9.66 13.18
CA GLN A 238 12.14 -8.75 14.21
C GLN A 238 11.08 -7.77 14.73
N PHE A 239 10.16 -7.36 13.85
CA PHE A 239 9.05 -6.48 14.23
C PHE A 239 7.98 -7.21 15.07
N PHE A 240 7.79 -8.52 14.89
CA PHE A 240 6.83 -9.32 15.64
C PHE A 240 7.36 -9.77 17.04
N ASP A 241 8.66 -9.81 17.23
CA ASP A 241 9.33 -10.20 18.48
C ASP A 241 9.13 -9.15 19.58
#